data_77f25afab005bf9c05099b60ae19663b
#
_entry.id   77f25afab005bf9c05099b60ae19663b
#
_cell.length_a   1.000
_cell.length_b   1.000
_cell.length_c   1.000
_cell.angle_alpha   90.00
_cell.angle_beta   90.00
_cell.angle_gamma   90.00
#
_symmetry.space_group_name_H-M   'P 1'
#
loop_
_entity.id
_entity.type
_entity.pdbx_description
1 polymer ?
#
loop_
_entity_poly.entity_id
_entity_poly.type
_entity_poly.pdbx_seq_one_letter_code
_entity_poly.pdbx_strand_id
1 'polypeptide(L)'
;PYKIRIHPPCAKDEKKLRRYYESKLAALPDVMDVAAAVDFTGYNRRTVCQWIRVGKLKALSLLQKYMIPKCYLIDWLCSDDYNNTNRKSRRHIDMLWEAQKWRD
;
A
#
# COMPACT_ATOMS: atom_id res chain seq x y z
N PRO A 1 16.10 11.16 -3.03
CA PRO A 1 15.25 10.61 -4.06
C PRO A 1 15.93 9.45 -4.74
N TYR A 2 15.22 8.36 -4.75
CA TYR A 2 15.73 7.15 -5.34
C TYR A 2 15.44 7.13 -6.82
N LYS A 3 16.47 7.27 -7.61
CA LYS A 3 16.37 6.89 -9.00
C LYS A 3 16.65 5.41 -9.10
N ILE A 4 15.77 4.62 -8.59
CA ILE A 4 15.96 3.19 -8.63
C ILE A 4 15.29 2.67 -9.88
N ARG A 5 16.10 2.16 -10.78
CA ARG A 5 15.62 1.43 -11.94
C ARG A 5 15.34 -0.01 -11.54
N ILE A 6 14.49 -0.15 -10.56
CA ILE A 6 14.05 -1.45 -10.12
C ILE A 6 12.74 -1.71 -10.81
N HIS A 7 12.64 -2.84 -11.47
CA HIS A 7 11.39 -3.31 -12.02
C HIS A 7 10.72 -4.16 -10.96
N PRO A 8 9.82 -3.57 -10.14
CA PRO A 8 9.10 -4.35 -9.15
C PRO A 8 8.25 -5.41 -9.83
N PRO A 9 7.80 -6.42 -9.08
CA PRO A 9 6.90 -7.41 -9.62
C PRO A 9 5.72 -6.75 -10.29
N CYS A 10 5.38 -7.19 -11.49
CA CYS A 10 4.26 -6.64 -12.23
C CYS A 10 2.96 -7.33 -11.82
N ALA A 11 1.88 -6.93 -12.44
CA ALA A 11 0.54 -7.46 -12.15
C ALA A 11 0.43 -8.98 -12.26
N LYS A 12 1.36 -9.63 -12.95
CA LYS A 12 1.38 -11.08 -13.05
C LYS A 12 1.57 -11.77 -11.71
N ASP A 13 2.15 -11.07 -10.73
CA ASP A 13 2.41 -11.60 -9.41
C ASP A 13 1.39 -11.10 -8.38
N GLU A 14 0.22 -10.67 -8.83
CA GLU A 14 -0.79 -10.08 -7.95
C GLU A 14 -1.17 -11.00 -6.79
N LYS A 15 -1.35 -12.28 -7.05
CA LYS A 15 -1.72 -13.25 -6.00
C LYS A 15 -0.64 -13.34 -4.93
N LYS A 16 0.61 -13.41 -5.36
CA LYS A 16 1.75 -13.48 -4.44
C LYS A 16 1.87 -12.19 -3.64
N LEU A 17 1.73 -11.06 -4.32
CA LEU A 17 1.79 -9.75 -3.69
C LEU A 17 0.67 -9.59 -2.66
N ARG A 18 -0.54 -10.03 -2.98
CA ARG A 18 -1.69 -9.96 -2.06
C ARG A 18 -1.43 -10.80 -0.82
N ARG A 19 -0.94 -12.02 -0.96
CA ARG A 19 -0.60 -12.90 0.17
C ARG A 19 0.49 -12.28 1.05
N TYR A 20 1.47 -11.67 0.41
CA TYR A 20 2.54 -10.98 1.12
C TYR A 20 1.97 -9.85 1.99
N TYR A 21 1.14 -8.98 1.42
CA TYR A 21 0.55 -7.88 2.17
C TYR A 21 -0.41 -8.38 3.26
N GLU A 22 -1.18 -9.41 2.99
CA GLU A 22 -2.04 -10.01 4.01
C GLU A 22 -1.22 -10.50 5.20
N SER A 23 -0.09 -11.14 4.93
CA SER A 23 0.81 -11.60 5.98
C SER A 23 1.43 -10.44 6.74
N LYS A 24 1.89 -9.41 6.02
CA LYS A 24 2.51 -8.22 6.62
C LYS A 24 1.53 -7.46 7.52
N LEU A 25 0.28 -7.39 7.11
CA LEU A 25 -0.75 -6.63 7.81
C LEU A 25 -1.49 -7.46 8.86
N ALA A 26 -1.18 -8.75 8.97
CA ALA A 26 -1.91 -9.66 9.86
C ALA A 26 -1.89 -9.19 11.32
N ALA A 27 -0.80 -8.58 11.77
CA ALA A 27 -0.65 -8.10 13.15
C ALA A 27 -1.28 -6.73 13.38
N LEU A 28 -1.76 -6.07 12.34
CA LEU A 28 -2.35 -4.74 12.44
C LEU A 28 -3.88 -4.83 12.58
N PRO A 29 -4.53 -3.78 13.12
CA PRO A 29 -5.98 -3.77 13.24
C PRO A 29 -6.68 -3.92 11.89
N ASP A 30 -7.89 -4.47 11.91
CA ASP A 30 -8.70 -4.64 10.69
C ASP A 30 -9.09 -3.31 10.05
N VAL A 31 -9.14 -2.25 10.83
CA VAL A 31 -9.40 -0.90 10.34
C VAL A 31 -8.29 0.00 10.85
N MET A 32 -7.70 0.77 9.96
CA MET A 32 -6.56 1.62 10.26
C MET A 32 -6.89 3.08 10.01
N ASP A 33 -6.19 3.98 10.71
CA ASP A 33 -6.27 5.41 10.42
C ASP A 33 -5.23 5.81 9.37
N VAL A 34 -5.25 7.09 8.97
CA VAL A 34 -4.31 7.60 7.98
C VAL A 34 -2.87 7.49 8.48
N ALA A 35 -2.64 7.74 9.77
CA ALA A 35 -1.29 7.67 10.34
C ALA A 35 -0.69 6.28 10.19
N ALA A 36 -1.49 5.23 10.41
CA ALA A 36 -1.03 3.86 10.24
C ALA A 36 -0.69 3.55 8.78
N ALA A 37 -1.50 4.05 7.83
CA ALA A 37 -1.23 3.88 6.42
C ALA A 37 0.04 4.63 5.99
N VAL A 38 0.28 5.83 6.54
CA VAL A 38 1.51 6.58 6.30
C VAL A 38 2.72 5.77 6.76
N ASP A 39 2.65 5.24 7.98
CA ASP A 39 3.76 4.46 8.53
C ASP A 39 4.02 3.19 7.72
N PHE A 40 2.96 2.52 7.30
CA PHE A 40 3.09 1.27 6.56
C PHE A 40 3.67 1.50 5.16
N THR A 41 3.15 2.48 4.42
CA THR A 41 3.54 2.70 3.02
C THR A 41 4.77 3.57 2.86
N GLY A 42 5.10 4.37 3.87
CA GLY A 42 6.21 5.31 3.79
C GLY A 42 5.91 6.56 2.97
N TYR A 43 4.68 6.72 2.50
CA TYR A 43 4.26 7.95 1.82
C TYR A 43 3.78 8.96 2.85
N ASN A 44 3.83 10.26 2.50
CA ASN A 44 3.40 11.27 3.44
C ASN A 44 1.87 11.33 3.54
N ARG A 45 1.39 12.00 4.59
CA ARG A 45 -0.03 12.12 4.88
C ARG A 45 -0.80 12.74 3.71
N ARG A 46 -0.23 13.76 3.09
CA ARG A 46 -0.85 14.45 1.97
C ARG A 46 -1.11 13.50 0.80
N THR A 47 -0.13 12.65 0.49
CA THR A 47 -0.24 11.68 -0.58
C THR A 47 -1.31 10.64 -0.27
N VAL A 48 -1.33 10.10 0.95
CA VAL A 48 -2.33 9.11 1.36
C VAL A 48 -3.74 9.71 1.29
N CYS A 49 -3.92 10.92 1.82
CA CYS A 49 -5.21 11.60 1.75
C CYS A 49 -5.64 11.87 0.31
N GLN A 50 -4.69 12.18 -0.56
CA GLN A 50 -4.98 12.39 -1.98
C GLN A 50 -5.54 11.12 -2.62
N TRP A 51 -4.95 9.97 -2.32
CA TRP A 51 -5.47 8.69 -2.82
C TRP A 51 -6.94 8.49 -2.41
N ILE A 52 -7.27 8.85 -1.17
CA ILE A 52 -8.63 8.72 -0.66
C ILE A 52 -9.58 9.69 -1.37
N ARG A 53 -9.15 10.93 -1.54
CA ARG A 53 -9.99 11.98 -2.17
C ARG A 53 -10.33 11.66 -3.61
N VAL A 54 -9.38 11.11 -4.36
CA VAL A 54 -9.61 10.79 -5.77
C VAL A 54 -10.25 9.41 -5.95
N GLY A 55 -10.51 8.70 -4.87
CA GLY A 55 -11.19 7.40 -4.92
C GLY A 55 -10.30 6.22 -5.24
N LYS A 56 -8.99 6.39 -5.26
CA LYS A 56 -8.06 5.29 -5.53
C LYS A 56 -7.93 4.37 -4.34
N LEU A 57 -7.85 4.92 -3.14
CA LEU A 57 -7.86 4.16 -1.90
C LEU A 57 -9.22 4.35 -1.24
N LYS A 58 -9.99 3.28 -1.14
CA LYS A 58 -11.30 3.34 -0.50
C LYS A 58 -11.14 3.45 1.00
N ALA A 59 -11.93 4.31 1.60
CA ALA A 59 -11.92 4.52 3.04
C ALA A 59 -13.31 4.96 3.49
N LEU A 60 -13.56 4.78 4.78
CA LEU A 60 -14.79 5.27 5.41
C LEU A 60 -14.50 6.62 6.06
N SER A 61 -15.43 7.54 5.95
CA SER A 61 -15.32 8.84 6.62
C SER A 61 -16.22 8.82 7.85
N LEU A 62 -15.59 8.88 9.01
CA LEU A 62 -16.30 8.87 10.30
C LEU A 62 -15.76 10.00 11.17
N LEU A 63 -16.67 10.85 11.66
CA LEU A 63 -16.33 11.91 12.60
C LEU A 63 -15.13 12.74 12.13
N GLN A 64 -15.13 13.12 10.85
CA GLN A 64 -14.07 13.92 10.21
C GLN A 64 -12.72 13.19 10.12
N LYS A 65 -12.71 11.88 10.30
CA LYS A 65 -11.52 11.06 10.14
C LYS A 65 -11.74 10.02 9.07
N TYR A 66 -10.67 9.69 8.37
CA TYR A 66 -10.70 8.57 7.45
C TYR A 66 -10.32 7.29 8.20
N MET A 67 -11.15 6.28 8.02
CA MET A 67 -10.88 4.94 8.54
C MET A 67 -10.72 4.01 7.35
N ILE A 68 -9.61 3.32 7.30
CA ILE A 68 -9.24 2.49 6.15
C ILE A 68 -9.33 1.02 6.54
N PRO A 69 -10.39 0.32 6.10
CA PRO A 69 -10.41 -1.13 6.29
C PRO A 69 -9.19 -1.78 5.65
N LYS A 70 -8.61 -2.74 6.33
CA LYS A 70 -7.40 -3.41 5.88
C LYS A 70 -7.56 -4.00 4.48
N CYS A 71 -8.72 -4.58 4.19
CA CYS A 71 -8.97 -5.17 2.88
C CYS A 71 -8.93 -4.12 1.75
N TYR A 72 -9.40 -2.91 2.01
CA TYR A 72 -9.34 -1.84 1.01
C TYR A 72 -7.90 -1.37 0.79
N LEU A 73 -7.11 -1.33 1.87
CA LEU A 73 -5.71 -0.99 1.73
C LEU A 73 -4.98 -2.04 0.90
N ILE A 74 -5.22 -3.32 1.17
CA ILE A 74 -4.59 -4.40 0.40
C ILE A 74 -4.97 -4.30 -1.08
N ASP A 75 -6.24 -4.05 -1.38
CA ASP A 75 -6.68 -3.87 -2.77
C ASP A 75 -5.93 -2.74 -3.47
N TRP A 76 -5.74 -1.62 -2.77
CA TRP A 76 -4.97 -0.50 -3.32
C TRP A 76 -3.50 -0.87 -3.52
N LEU A 77 -2.88 -1.50 -2.53
CA LEU A 77 -1.47 -1.89 -2.59
C LEU A 77 -1.20 -2.88 -3.72
N CYS A 78 -2.19 -3.67 -4.11
CA CYS A 78 -2.07 -4.63 -5.21
C CYS A 78 -2.49 -4.05 -6.56
N SER A 79 -2.95 -2.80 -6.60
CA SER A 79 -3.43 -2.19 -7.83
C SER A 79 -2.27 -1.78 -8.73
N ASP A 80 -2.56 -1.71 -10.04
CA ASP A 80 -1.57 -1.24 -11.01
C ASP A 80 -1.19 0.22 -10.76
N ASP A 81 -2.16 1.05 -10.39
CA ASP A 81 -1.91 2.47 -10.13
C ASP A 81 -0.86 2.66 -9.04
N TYR A 82 -0.99 1.91 -7.93
CA TYR A 82 -0.03 1.99 -6.85
C TYR A 82 1.34 1.47 -7.29
N ASN A 83 1.37 0.34 -7.97
CA ASN A 83 2.63 -0.30 -8.37
C ASN A 83 3.35 0.43 -9.50
N ASN A 84 2.63 1.25 -10.26
CA ASN A 84 3.21 2.05 -11.34
C ASN A 84 3.54 3.48 -10.91
N THR A 85 3.50 3.79 -9.63
CA THR A 85 3.88 5.11 -9.10
C THR A 85 5.32 5.42 -9.51
N ASN A 86 5.53 6.61 -10.10
CA ASN A 86 6.84 7.01 -10.61
C ASN A 86 7.87 7.21 -9.50
N ARG A 87 7.47 7.85 -8.41
CA ARG A 87 8.34 8.08 -7.25
C ARG A 87 7.86 7.23 -6.09
N LYS A 88 8.44 6.05 -5.99
CA LYS A 88 8.10 5.14 -4.91
C LYS A 88 8.80 5.53 -3.62
N SER A 89 8.09 5.41 -2.50
CA SER A 89 8.71 5.56 -1.19
C SER A 89 9.71 4.41 -0.99
N ARG A 90 10.64 4.60 -0.07
CA ARG A 90 11.60 3.55 0.25
C ARG A 90 10.92 2.29 0.73
N ARG A 91 9.94 2.45 1.63
CA ARG A 91 9.19 1.30 2.13
C ARG A 91 8.45 0.56 1.03
N HIS A 92 7.90 1.29 0.06
CA HIS A 92 7.22 0.69 -1.08
C HIS A 92 8.19 -0.18 -1.89
N ILE A 93 9.37 0.35 -2.19
CA ILE A 93 10.40 -0.38 -2.92
C ILE A 93 10.85 -1.62 -2.14
N ASP A 94 11.16 -1.45 -0.86
CA ASP A 94 11.62 -2.53 -0.01
C ASP A 94 10.59 -3.65 0.08
N MET A 95 9.31 -3.30 0.22
CA MET A 95 8.24 -4.30 0.30
C MET A 95 8.03 -5.04 -1.02
N LEU A 96 8.20 -4.36 -2.15
CA LEU A 96 8.11 -5.04 -3.45
C LEU A 96 9.22 -6.07 -3.61
N TRP A 97 10.44 -5.73 -3.18
CA TRP A 97 11.55 -6.68 -3.21
C TRP A 97 11.34 -7.82 -2.23
N GLU A 98 10.86 -7.55 -1.03
CA GLU A 98 10.51 -8.59 -0.06
C GLU A 98 9.44 -9.52 -0.61
N ALA A 99 8.40 -8.95 -1.23
CA ALA A 99 7.31 -9.73 -1.80
C ALA A 99 7.80 -10.68 -2.89
N GLN A 100 8.76 -10.23 -3.68
CA GLN A 100 9.33 -11.05 -4.75
C GLN A 100 10.03 -12.29 -4.20
N LYS A 101 10.67 -12.15 -3.04
CA LYS A 101 11.40 -13.25 -2.38
C LYS A 101 10.52 -14.05 -1.43
N TRP A 102 9.32 -13.54 -1.13
CA TRP A 102 8.46 -14.13 -0.12
C TRP A 102 7.90 -15.47 -0.58
N ARG A 103 7.83 -16.39 0.36
CA ARG A 103 7.22 -17.71 0.14
C ARG A 103 6.22 -18.00 1.23
N ASP A 104 5.10 -18.61 0.84
CA ASP A 104 4.07 -19.08 1.78
C ASP A 104 4.64 -20.08 2.78
#